data_04781ce5a4f60477fd03defeb61678c7
#
_entry.id   04781ce5a4f60477fd03defeb61678c7
#
_cell.length_a   1.000
_cell.length_b   1.000
_cell.length_c   1.000
_cell.angle_alpha   90.00
_cell.angle_beta   90.00
_cell.angle_gamma   90.00
#
_symmetry.space_group_name_H-M   'P 1'
#
loop_
_entity.id
_entity.type
_entity.pdbx_description
1 polymer ?
#
loop_
_entity_poly.entity_id
_entity_poly.type
_entity_poly.pdbx_seq_one_letter_code
_entity_poly.pdbx_strand_id
1 'polypeptide(L)'
;VGSPDTQLLDQFLDGIWLESGLSANTLAAYRTDLLAFQIWLAKKXLTLEQVTRADLLAYLAANVRSGLSPRSSARHLSTLRRFYRYLLIQGRTQADPTADVRSPVIGRPLPKNISEQGVEKLLSTPPRDTALGSRDRAMLETMYASGLRVSELVGLTLNELDLTTGLVRVVGKGGRERIVPLGEEASESLREYLGQARSDLLKAQLTDAVFVTRRGGPMTRQAFWQLIKRYAQQAGIGAEFSPHSLRHAFATHLLNHGADLRSVQMLLGHTDLSTTQIYTHVARARLQSLHGTHHPRG
;
A
#
# COMPACT_ATOMS: atom_id res chain seq x y z
N VAL A 1 16.89 26.34 17.23
CA VAL A 1 18.00 25.41 17.47
C VAL A 1 17.39 24.17 18.11
N GLY A 2 17.46 23.01 17.43
CA GLY A 2 16.90 21.75 17.93
C GLY A 2 17.69 21.20 19.11
N SER A 3 17.04 20.39 19.94
CA SER A 3 17.74 19.70 21.04
C SER A 3 18.82 18.77 20.47
N PRO A 4 19.86 18.42 21.26
CA PRO A 4 20.87 17.45 20.81
C PRO A 4 20.28 16.14 20.29
N ASP A 5 19.23 15.67 20.93
CA ASP A 5 18.50 14.46 20.49
C ASP A 5 17.84 14.66 19.11
N THR A 6 17.31 15.86 18.83
CA THR A 6 16.70 16.14 17.52
C THR A 6 17.76 16.12 16.42
N GLN A 7 18.92 16.71 16.67
CA GLN A 7 20.04 16.68 15.73
C GLN A 7 20.51 15.26 15.47
N LEU A 8 20.55 14.43 16.51
CA LEU A 8 20.93 13.02 16.41
C LEU A 8 19.96 12.23 15.54
N LEU A 9 18.66 12.51 15.67
CA LEU A 9 17.62 11.91 14.82
C LEU A 9 17.81 12.29 13.35
N ASP A 10 18.09 13.57 13.08
CA ASP A 10 18.31 14.04 11.71
C ASP A 10 19.56 13.35 11.11
N GLN A 11 20.66 13.29 11.85
CA GLN A 11 21.89 12.59 11.43
C GLN A 11 21.62 11.12 11.09
N PHE A 12 20.85 10.43 11.93
CA PHE A 12 20.47 9.04 11.68
C PHE A 12 19.66 8.90 10.39
N LEU A 13 18.63 9.74 10.20
CA LEU A 13 17.75 9.66 9.04
C LEU A 13 18.51 9.95 7.74
N ASP A 14 19.42 10.93 7.77
CA ASP A 14 20.28 11.25 6.62
C ASP A 14 21.24 10.08 6.34
N GLY A 15 21.84 9.50 7.38
CA GLY A 15 22.74 8.36 7.26
C GLY A 15 22.07 7.16 6.59
N ILE A 16 20.90 6.75 7.10
CA ILE A 16 20.22 5.58 6.53
C ILE A 16 19.64 5.86 5.13
N TRP A 17 19.32 7.12 4.82
CA TRP A 17 18.93 7.49 3.45
C TRP A 17 20.09 7.27 2.48
N LEU A 18 21.28 7.76 2.84
CA LEU A 18 22.49 7.63 2.02
C LEU A 18 22.91 6.15 1.85
N GLU A 19 22.86 5.37 2.93
CA GLU A 19 23.29 3.95 2.90
C GLU A 19 22.31 3.02 2.20
N SER A 20 21.00 3.25 2.39
CA SER A 20 19.99 2.25 2.04
C SER A 20 18.96 2.74 1.02
N GLY A 21 19.03 4.00 0.59
CA GLY A 21 18.12 4.56 -0.40
C GLY A 21 16.65 4.43 0.00
N LEU A 22 16.34 4.60 1.28
CA LEU A 22 14.98 4.40 1.80
C LEU A 22 14.03 5.46 1.24
N SER A 23 12.77 5.07 1.03
CA SER A 23 11.75 5.98 0.53
C SER A 23 11.44 7.08 1.57
N ALA A 24 11.02 8.25 1.08
CA ALA A 24 10.60 9.38 1.94
C ALA A 24 9.53 8.94 2.97
N ASN A 25 8.60 8.07 2.58
CA ASN A 25 7.56 7.55 3.48
C ASN A 25 8.15 6.70 4.61
N THR A 26 9.18 5.90 4.32
CA THR A 26 9.87 5.08 5.34
C THR A 26 10.61 5.99 6.32
N LEU A 27 11.31 7.00 5.82
CA LEU A 27 12.04 7.96 6.66
C LEU A 27 11.07 8.75 7.55
N ALA A 28 9.93 9.19 7.00
CA ALA A 28 8.88 9.89 7.77
C ALA A 28 8.31 8.99 8.88
N ALA A 29 8.10 7.70 8.59
CA ALA A 29 7.62 6.73 9.59
C ALA A 29 8.66 6.56 10.71
N TYR A 30 9.94 6.42 10.35
CA TYR A 30 11.04 6.31 11.34
C TYR A 30 11.11 7.56 12.20
N ARG A 31 11.05 8.75 11.57
CA ARG A 31 11.03 10.04 12.28
C ARG A 31 9.88 10.07 13.30
N THR A 32 8.68 9.71 12.90
CA THR A 32 7.49 9.70 13.77
C THR A 32 7.69 8.76 14.97
N ASP A 33 8.19 7.55 14.73
CA ASP A 33 8.42 6.57 15.79
C ASP A 33 9.47 7.06 16.80
N LEU A 34 10.59 7.63 16.30
CA LEU A 34 11.69 8.10 17.14
C LEU A 34 11.30 9.36 17.93
N LEU A 35 10.54 10.29 17.33
CA LEU A 35 10.02 11.47 18.03
C LEU A 35 9.07 11.04 19.17
N ALA A 36 8.20 10.06 18.93
CA ALA A 36 7.32 9.54 19.98
C ALA A 36 8.14 8.96 21.16
N PHE A 37 9.22 8.25 20.84
CA PHE A 37 10.11 7.70 21.85
C PHE A 37 10.86 8.81 22.60
N GLN A 38 11.39 9.80 21.89
CA GLN A 38 12.10 10.97 22.48
C GLN A 38 11.19 11.73 23.46
N ILE A 39 9.92 11.97 23.06
CA ILE A 39 8.92 12.63 23.92
C ILE A 39 8.69 11.83 25.20
N TRP A 40 8.64 10.49 25.09
CA TRP A 40 8.46 9.62 26.26
C TRP A 40 9.69 9.68 27.18
N LEU A 41 10.90 9.65 26.61
CA LEU A 41 12.16 9.74 27.36
C LEU A 41 12.30 11.09 28.08
N ALA A 42 11.91 12.18 27.43
CA ALA A 42 11.97 13.52 28.01
C ALA A 42 11.17 13.62 29.31
N LYS A 43 10.08 12.87 29.41
CA LYS A 43 9.29 12.80 30.66
C LYS A 43 10.00 12.06 31.80
N LYS A 44 11.12 11.43 31.50
CA LYS A 44 11.91 10.64 32.44
C LYS A 44 13.32 11.15 32.66
N UNK A 45 13.58 12.23 31.75
CA UNK A 45 14.65 12.72 31.86
C UNK A 45 15.66 12.10 31.32
N LEU A 46 15.56 11.35 30.46
CA LEU A 46 16.55 10.52 29.76
C LEU A 46 16.80 11.05 28.36
N THR A 47 18.03 10.95 27.90
CA THR A 47 18.38 11.21 26.49
C THR A 47 18.37 9.88 25.70
N LEU A 48 18.37 9.99 24.36
CA LEU A 48 18.41 8.83 23.47
C LEU A 48 19.66 7.94 23.68
N GLU A 49 20.76 8.53 24.08
CA GLU A 49 22.04 7.81 24.30
C GLU A 49 22.11 7.08 25.65
N GLN A 50 21.27 7.48 26.62
CA GLN A 50 21.30 6.95 27.99
C GLN A 50 20.36 5.77 28.23
N VAL A 51 19.58 5.41 27.19
CA VAL A 51 18.52 4.39 27.31
C VAL A 51 19.11 3.02 27.65
N THR A 52 18.54 2.43 28.69
CA THR A 52 18.81 1.03 29.05
C THR A 52 17.74 0.11 28.48
N ARG A 53 18.01 -1.20 28.53
CA ARG A 53 17.02 -2.23 28.18
C ARG A 53 15.74 -2.10 29.03
N ALA A 54 15.89 -1.75 30.32
CA ALA A 54 14.73 -1.57 31.22
C ALA A 54 13.85 -0.41 30.76
N ASP A 55 14.45 0.71 30.34
CA ASP A 55 13.72 1.86 29.82
C ASP A 55 12.98 1.52 28.54
N LEU A 56 13.62 0.78 27.65
CA LEU A 56 12.99 0.33 26.40
C LEU A 56 11.78 -0.56 26.67
N LEU A 57 11.93 -1.52 27.60
CA LEU A 57 10.80 -2.40 27.99
C LEU A 57 9.68 -1.60 28.63
N ALA A 58 10.00 -0.60 29.47
CA ALA A 58 9.00 0.29 30.06
C ALA A 58 8.25 1.11 29.00
N TYR A 59 8.97 1.58 27.95
CA TYR A 59 8.36 2.27 26.80
C TYR A 59 7.38 1.37 26.05
N LEU A 60 7.82 0.14 25.72
CA LEU A 60 6.99 -0.82 25.01
C LEU A 60 5.74 -1.19 25.84
N ALA A 61 5.89 -1.36 27.13
CA ALA A 61 4.76 -1.62 28.04
C ALA A 61 3.81 -0.42 28.10
N ALA A 62 4.33 0.80 28.11
CA ALA A 62 3.50 2.02 28.07
C ALA A 62 2.68 2.10 26.77
N ASN A 63 3.30 1.75 25.64
CA ASN A 63 2.61 1.71 24.35
C ASN A 63 1.46 0.70 24.34
N VAL A 64 1.67 -0.48 24.93
CA VAL A 64 0.61 -1.50 25.05
C VAL A 64 -0.55 -0.96 25.92
N ARG A 65 -0.23 -0.34 27.06
CA ARG A 65 -1.23 0.25 27.95
C ARG A 65 -2.03 1.38 27.30
N SER A 66 -1.39 2.14 26.38
CA SER A 66 -2.07 3.21 25.64
C SER A 66 -2.91 2.69 24.45
N GLY A 67 -2.99 1.37 24.26
CA GLY A 67 -3.78 0.76 23.19
C GLY A 67 -3.07 0.64 21.84
N LEU A 68 -1.75 0.84 21.79
CA LEU A 68 -1.00 0.68 20.55
C LEU A 68 -1.06 -0.78 20.08
N SER A 69 -1.41 -1.01 18.82
CA SER A 69 -1.56 -2.36 18.28
C SER A 69 -0.24 -3.14 18.31
N PRO A 70 -0.27 -4.49 18.44
CA PRO A 70 0.96 -5.30 18.38
C PRO A 70 1.78 -5.06 17.11
N ARG A 71 1.11 -4.84 15.97
CA ARG A 71 1.79 -4.52 14.70
C ARG A 71 2.54 -3.19 14.78
N SER A 72 1.91 -2.16 15.37
CA SER A 72 2.54 -0.85 15.55
C SER A 72 3.71 -0.94 16.54
N SER A 73 3.54 -1.69 17.64
CA SER A 73 4.62 -1.91 18.63
C SER A 73 5.82 -2.62 18.00
N ALA A 74 5.57 -3.62 17.16
CA ALA A 74 6.63 -4.33 16.44
C ALA A 74 7.36 -3.40 15.45
N ARG A 75 6.63 -2.51 14.79
CA ARG A 75 7.22 -1.50 13.90
C ARG A 75 8.11 -0.53 14.69
N HIS A 76 7.61 0.00 15.81
CA HIS A 76 8.39 0.88 16.70
C HIS A 76 9.69 0.18 17.13
N LEU A 77 9.60 -1.07 17.56
CA LEU A 77 10.81 -1.83 17.97
C LEU A 77 11.78 -2.01 16.79
N SER A 78 11.28 -2.25 15.59
CA SER A 78 12.11 -2.37 14.39
C SER A 78 12.85 -1.06 14.09
N THR A 79 12.17 0.08 14.21
CA THR A 79 12.77 1.42 14.06
C THR A 79 13.87 1.64 15.10
N LEU A 80 13.58 1.31 16.38
CA LEU A 80 14.52 1.47 17.49
C LEU A 80 15.75 0.59 17.31
N ARG A 81 15.58 -0.66 16.85
CA ARG A 81 16.72 -1.56 16.55
C ARG A 81 17.65 -0.95 15.52
N ARG A 82 17.09 -0.39 14.45
CA ARG A 82 17.92 0.22 13.41
C ARG A 82 18.64 1.45 13.94
N PHE A 83 17.96 2.25 14.77
CA PHE A 83 18.53 3.44 15.39
C PHE A 83 19.66 3.10 16.36
N TYR A 84 19.44 2.15 17.29
CA TYR A 84 20.47 1.77 18.28
C TYR A 84 21.65 1.05 17.63
N ARG A 85 21.43 0.28 16.59
CA ARG A 85 22.54 -0.28 15.79
C ARG A 85 23.39 0.84 15.17
N TYR A 86 22.74 1.88 14.64
CA TYR A 86 23.46 3.04 14.11
C TYR A 86 24.27 3.74 15.21
N LEU A 87 23.68 3.99 16.38
CA LEU A 87 24.38 4.61 17.51
C LEU A 87 25.59 3.78 17.96
N LEU A 88 25.44 2.46 17.98
CA LEU A 88 26.53 1.55 18.35
C LEU A 88 27.70 1.63 17.34
N ILE A 89 27.39 1.64 16.05
CA ILE A 89 28.39 1.78 14.97
C ILE A 89 29.10 3.14 15.07
N GLN A 90 28.36 4.21 15.42
CA GLN A 90 28.93 5.56 15.60
C GLN A 90 29.67 5.74 16.93
N GLY A 91 29.74 4.70 17.78
CA GLY A 91 30.38 4.77 19.09
C GLY A 91 29.65 5.68 20.10
N ARG A 92 28.39 5.99 19.84
CA ARG A 92 27.58 6.86 20.69
C ARG A 92 26.94 6.16 21.87
N THR A 93 26.84 4.82 21.80
CA THR A 93 26.40 3.97 22.90
C THR A 93 27.35 2.77 23.01
N GLN A 94 27.49 2.24 24.22
CA GLN A 94 28.33 1.07 24.46
C GLN A 94 27.56 -0.26 24.31
N ALA A 95 26.24 -0.21 24.33
CA ALA A 95 25.40 -1.39 24.24
C ALA A 95 24.09 -1.06 23.48
N ASP A 96 23.57 -2.05 22.80
CA ASP A 96 22.29 -1.93 22.10
C ASP A 96 21.17 -2.37 23.07
N PRO A 97 20.33 -1.44 23.57
CA PRO A 97 19.25 -1.80 24.50
C PRO A 97 18.17 -2.68 23.85
N THR A 98 18.17 -2.81 22.52
CA THR A 98 17.17 -3.60 21.79
C THR A 98 17.62 -5.05 21.53
N ALA A 99 18.88 -5.40 21.80
CA ALA A 99 19.50 -6.66 21.34
C ALA A 99 18.67 -7.90 21.71
N ASP A 100 18.24 -8.02 22.97
CA ASP A 100 17.53 -9.20 23.47
C ASP A 100 16.03 -8.97 23.68
N VAL A 101 15.48 -7.91 23.09
CA VAL A 101 14.04 -7.62 23.22
C VAL A 101 13.29 -8.37 22.12
N ARG A 102 12.41 -9.28 22.52
CA ARG A 102 11.59 -10.04 21.55
C ARG A 102 10.49 -9.15 20.96
N SER A 103 10.28 -9.28 19.66
CA SER A 103 9.17 -8.60 19.00
C SER A 103 7.84 -9.12 19.53
N PRO A 104 6.85 -8.25 19.72
CA PRO A 104 5.50 -8.70 20.06
C PRO A 104 5.03 -9.76 19.07
N VAL A 105 4.41 -10.81 19.57
CA VAL A 105 3.82 -11.85 18.72
C VAL A 105 2.60 -11.24 18.02
N ILE A 106 2.75 -11.01 16.73
CA ILE A 106 1.64 -10.57 15.90
C ILE A 106 0.87 -11.83 15.50
N GLY A 107 -0.28 -12.06 16.11
CA GLY A 107 -1.18 -13.08 15.60
C GLY A 107 -1.43 -12.77 14.13
N ARG A 108 -1.12 -13.70 13.25
CA ARG A 108 -1.52 -13.58 11.85
C ARG A 108 -3.00 -13.98 11.77
N PRO A 109 -3.94 -13.03 11.70
CA PRO A 109 -5.28 -13.43 11.32
C PRO A 109 -5.13 -14.10 9.95
N LEU A 110 -5.61 -15.32 9.84
CA LEU A 110 -5.70 -15.96 8.53
C LEU A 110 -6.48 -15.00 7.63
N PRO A 111 -5.96 -14.67 6.45
CA PRO A 111 -6.73 -13.86 5.53
C PRO A 111 -8.06 -14.57 5.32
N LYS A 112 -9.15 -13.92 5.62
CA LYS A 112 -10.46 -14.43 5.23
C LYS A 112 -10.51 -14.25 3.72
N ASN A 113 -10.21 -15.33 3.01
CA ASN A 113 -10.31 -15.34 1.56
C ASN A 113 -11.76 -15.04 1.20
N ILE A 114 -11.99 -13.94 0.53
CA ILE A 114 -13.29 -13.64 -0.03
C ILE A 114 -13.49 -14.53 -1.25
N SER A 115 -14.67 -15.13 -1.37
CA SER A 115 -15.03 -15.94 -2.55
C SER A 115 -15.24 -15.03 -3.76
N GLU A 116 -15.20 -15.63 -4.95
CA GLU A 116 -15.52 -14.91 -6.21
C GLU A 116 -16.93 -14.32 -6.14
N GLN A 117 -17.90 -15.04 -5.58
CA GLN A 117 -19.26 -14.52 -5.35
C GLN A 117 -19.24 -13.30 -4.44
N GLY A 118 -18.41 -13.31 -3.40
CA GLY A 118 -18.26 -12.16 -2.49
C GLY A 118 -17.68 -10.95 -3.22
N VAL A 119 -16.69 -11.18 -4.07
CA VAL A 119 -16.12 -10.10 -4.90
C VAL A 119 -17.19 -9.59 -5.88
N GLU A 120 -17.92 -10.47 -6.54
CA GLU A 120 -18.99 -10.10 -7.48
C GLU A 120 -20.03 -9.18 -6.81
N LYS A 121 -20.46 -9.54 -5.60
CA LYS A 121 -21.38 -8.70 -4.80
C LYS A 121 -20.74 -7.33 -4.52
N LEU A 122 -19.47 -7.29 -4.15
CA LEU A 122 -18.77 -6.03 -3.88
C LEU A 122 -18.75 -5.14 -5.13
N LEU A 123 -18.37 -5.71 -6.27
CA LEU A 123 -18.21 -4.99 -7.54
C LEU A 123 -19.55 -4.48 -8.08
N SER A 124 -20.66 -5.17 -7.78
CA SER A 124 -22.00 -4.80 -8.22
C SER A 124 -22.70 -3.81 -7.26
N THR A 125 -22.13 -3.54 -6.08
CA THR A 125 -22.77 -2.68 -5.07
C THR A 125 -22.82 -1.19 -5.46
N PRO A 126 -21.78 -0.59 -6.12
CA PRO A 126 -21.87 0.83 -6.49
C PRO A 126 -23.01 1.07 -7.49
N PRO A 127 -23.87 2.10 -7.26
CA PRO A 127 -24.98 2.40 -8.16
C PRO A 127 -24.48 2.85 -9.54
N ARG A 128 -25.05 2.32 -10.61
CA ARG A 128 -24.61 2.62 -11.98
C ARG A 128 -25.14 3.96 -12.50
N ASP A 129 -26.19 4.47 -11.92
CA ASP A 129 -26.92 5.65 -12.38
C ASP A 129 -26.37 6.97 -11.82
N THR A 130 -25.28 6.93 -11.06
CA THR A 130 -24.65 8.13 -10.50
C THR A 130 -23.20 8.24 -10.94
N ALA A 131 -22.72 9.47 -11.14
CA ALA A 131 -21.31 9.70 -11.51
C ALA A 131 -20.33 9.15 -10.46
N LEU A 132 -20.68 9.26 -9.17
CA LEU A 132 -19.86 8.70 -8.08
C LEU A 132 -19.87 7.17 -8.12
N GLY A 133 -21.01 6.56 -8.36
CA GLY A 133 -21.13 5.10 -8.42
C GLY A 133 -20.37 4.52 -9.63
N SER A 134 -20.48 5.17 -10.79
CA SER A 134 -19.71 4.80 -11.99
C SER A 134 -18.20 4.84 -11.70
N ARG A 135 -17.72 5.93 -11.07
CA ARG A 135 -16.32 6.03 -10.62
C ARG A 135 -15.95 4.91 -9.66
N ASP A 136 -16.76 4.69 -8.65
CA ASP A 136 -16.48 3.72 -7.58
C ASP A 136 -16.41 2.30 -8.13
N ARG A 137 -17.35 1.97 -9.04
CA ARG A 137 -17.35 0.69 -9.76
C ARG A 137 -16.06 0.53 -10.58
N ALA A 138 -15.70 1.54 -11.38
CA ALA A 138 -14.49 1.51 -12.19
C ALA A 138 -13.24 1.33 -11.33
N MET A 139 -13.18 1.96 -10.14
CA MET A 139 -12.05 1.78 -9.21
C MET A 139 -11.97 0.35 -8.68
N LEU A 140 -13.10 -0.23 -8.25
CA LEU A 140 -13.13 -1.58 -7.69
C LEU A 140 -12.81 -2.63 -8.78
N GLU A 141 -13.41 -2.50 -9.97
CA GLU A 141 -13.15 -3.37 -11.13
C GLU A 141 -11.67 -3.32 -11.52
N THR A 142 -11.12 -2.11 -11.67
CA THR A 142 -9.71 -1.92 -12.03
C THR A 142 -8.80 -2.59 -10.99
N MET A 143 -9.07 -2.37 -9.71
CA MET A 143 -8.24 -2.93 -8.65
C MET A 143 -8.30 -4.46 -8.62
N TYR A 144 -9.48 -5.04 -8.79
CA TYR A 144 -9.64 -6.50 -8.78
C TYR A 144 -9.03 -7.14 -10.04
N ALA A 145 -9.26 -6.53 -11.21
CA ALA A 145 -8.75 -7.09 -12.47
C ALA A 145 -7.22 -7.02 -12.59
N SER A 146 -6.60 -5.97 -12.05
CA SER A 146 -5.17 -5.70 -12.24
C SER A 146 -4.31 -5.98 -10.99
N GLY A 147 -4.93 -6.17 -9.83
CA GLY A 147 -4.20 -6.36 -8.58
C GLY A 147 -3.34 -5.16 -8.18
N LEU A 148 -3.68 -3.95 -8.58
CA LEU A 148 -2.92 -2.73 -8.27
C LEU A 148 -2.84 -2.50 -6.76
N ARG A 149 -1.73 -1.87 -6.31
CA ARG A 149 -1.68 -1.30 -4.96
C ARG A 149 -2.60 -0.08 -4.90
N VAL A 150 -3.13 0.22 -3.71
CA VAL A 150 -4.01 1.38 -3.55
C VAL A 150 -3.35 2.68 -4.02
N SER A 151 -2.05 2.84 -3.76
CA SER A 151 -1.32 4.04 -4.21
C SER A 151 -1.18 4.11 -5.73
N GLU A 152 -1.02 2.96 -6.39
CA GLU A 152 -0.97 2.87 -7.85
C GLU A 152 -2.34 3.20 -8.45
N LEU A 153 -3.41 2.63 -7.89
CA LEU A 153 -4.78 2.87 -8.37
C LEU A 153 -5.16 4.36 -8.28
N VAL A 154 -4.96 4.99 -7.10
CA VAL A 154 -5.38 6.39 -6.91
C VAL A 154 -4.45 7.37 -7.64
N GLY A 155 -3.21 6.98 -7.91
CA GLY A 155 -2.25 7.78 -8.65
C GLY A 155 -2.29 7.59 -10.16
N LEU A 156 -3.16 6.71 -10.65
CA LEU A 156 -3.22 6.37 -12.09
C LEU A 156 -3.61 7.60 -12.91
N THR A 157 -2.87 7.83 -14.00
CA THR A 157 -3.12 8.94 -14.92
C THR A 157 -3.67 8.43 -16.26
N LEU A 158 -4.31 9.33 -17.00
CA LEU A 158 -4.90 9.00 -18.30
C LEU A 158 -3.87 8.45 -19.28
N ASN A 159 -2.62 8.92 -19.23
CA ASN A 159 -1.51 8.47 -20.08
C ASN A 159 -1.05 7.04 -19.79
N GLU A 160 -1.43 6.49 -18.65
CA GLU A 160 -1.04 5.15 -18.21
C GLU A 160 -2.09 4.09 -18.60
N LEU A 161 -3.26 4.55 -19.13
CA LEU A 161 -4.33 3.67 -19.59
C LEU A 161 -4.29 3.52 -21.11
N ASP A 162 -4.38 2.28 -21.57
CA ASP A 162 -4.66 1.97 -22.98
C ASP A 162 -5.90 1.07 -23.02
N LEU A 163 -7.05 1.69 -23.16
CA LEU A 163 -8.34 0.96 -23.20
C LEU A 163 -8.57 0.26 -24.55
N THR A 164 -7.80 0.61 -25.58
CA THR A 164 -7.85 -0.09 -26.88
C THR A 164 -7.27 -1.49 -26.75
N THR A 165 -6.14 -1.61 -26.03
CA THR A 165 -5.47 -2.89 -25.82
C THR A 165 -5.84 -3.53 -24.45
N GLY A 166 -6.59 -2.84 -23.60
CA GLY A 166 -6.95 -3.31 -22.28
C GLY A 166 -5.77 -3.45 -21.34
N LEU A 167 -4.83 -2.50 -21.41
CA LEU A 167 -3.59 -2.54 -20.62
C LEU A 167 -3.45 -1.28 -19.77
N VAL A 168 -2.83 -1.43 -18.60
CA VAL A 168 -2.45 -0.31 -17.74
C VAL A 168 -0.95 -0.38 -17.46
N ARG A 169 -0.27 0.73 -17.63
CA ARG A 169 1.15 0.90 -17.27
C ARG A 169 1.24 1.43 -15.84
N VAL A 170 2.01 0.78 -15.01
CA VAL A 170 2.12 1.10 -13.58
C VAL A 170 3.57 1.35 -13.22
N VAL A 171 3.83 2.47 -12.56
CA VAL A 171 5.16 2.79 -12.03
C VAL A 171 5.17 2.41 -10.54
N GLY A 172 5.98 1.43 -10.20
CA GLY A 172 6.12 0.92 -8.83
C GLY A 172 7.22 1.60 -8.03
N LYS A 173 7.53 1.03 -6.88
CA LYS A 173 8.58 1.52 -6.00
C LYS A 173 9.95 1.52 -6.74
N GLY A 174 10.65 2.62 -6.65
CA GLY A 174 11.97 2.77 -7.29
C GLY A 174 11.91 3.03 -8.79
N GLY A 175 10.78 3.51 -9.31
CA GLY A 175 10.63 3.86 -10.72
C GLY A 175 10.47 2.64 -11.65
N ARG A 176 10.30 1.44 -11.10
CA ARG A 176 10.13 0.23 -11.93
C ARG A 176 8.75 0.21 -12.55
N GLU A 177 8.71 0.07 -13.86
CA GLU A 177 7.45 0.01 -14.60
C GLU A 177 7.02 -1.44 -14.82
N ARG A 178 5.71 -1.65 -14.87
CA ARG A 178 5.14 -2.91 -15.33
C ARG A 178 3.84 -2.64 -16.07
N ILE A 179 3.45 -3.57 -16.92
CA ILE A 179 2.18 -3.52 -17.66
C ILE A 179 1.30 -4.63 -17.10
N VAL A 180 0.04 -4.30 -16.83
CA VAL A 180 -0.94 -5.23 -16.26
C VAL A 180 -2.19 -5.20 -17.13
N PRO A 181 -2.74 -6.37 -17.49
CA PRO A 181 -4.03 -6.44 -18.19
C PRO A 181 -5.18 -5.98 -17.28
N LEU A 182 -6.23 -5.42 -17.89
CA LEU A 182 -7.45 -4.98 -17.21
C LEU A 182 -8.61 -5.98 -17.33
N GLY A 183 -8.62 -6.76 -18.40
CA GLY A 183 -9.79 -7.58 -18.71
C GLY A 183 -10.95 -6.73 -19.26
N GLU A 184 -11.97 -7.41 -19.76
CA GLU A 184 -13.10 -6.77 -20.44
C GLU A 184 -13.95 -5.91 -19.47
N GLU A 185 -14.35 -6.49 -18.33
CA GLU A 185 -15.24 -5.83 -17.37
C GLU A 185 -14.63 -4.53 -16.79
N ALA A 186 -13.36 -4.55 -16.44
CA ALA A 186 -12.69 -3.35 -15.94
C ALA A 186 -12.53 -2.30 -17.03
N SER A 187 -12.20 -2.73 -18.26
CA SER A 187 -12.06 -1.83 -19.41
C SER A 187 -13.41 -1.16 -19.74
N GLU A 188 -14.51 -1.92 -19.70
CA GLU A 188 -15.85 -1.37 -19.95
C GLU A 188 -16.24 -0.38 -18.85
N SER A 189 -16.06 -0.75 -17.59
CA SER A 189 -16.35 0.15 -16.45
C SER A 189 -15.55 1.46 -16.54
N LEU A 190 -14.29 1.37 -16.98
CA LEU A 190 -13.45 2.55 -17.21
C LEU A 190 -13.98 3.41 -18.37
N ARG A 191 -14.38 2.78 -19.49
CA ARG A 191 -14.95 3.52 -20.64
C ARG A 191 -16.24 4.26 -20.22
N GLU A 192 -17.13 3.58 -19.48
CA GLU A 192 -18.36 4.20 -18.96
C GLU A 192 -18.04 5.42 -18.07
N TYR A 193 -17.11 5.23 -17.12
CA TYR A 193 -16.71 6.29 -16.20
C TYR A 193 -16.07 7.47 -16.93
N LEU A 194 -15.11 7.21 -17.81
CA LEU A 194 -14.36 8.25 -18.53
C LEU A 194 -15.23 8.97 -19.57
N GLY A 195 -16.24 8.28 -20.12
CA GLY A 195 -17.12 8.82 -21.18
C GLY A 195 -17.95 10.00 -20.72
N GLN A 196 -18.47 9.97 -19.50
CA GLN A 196 -19.35 11.03 -19.00
C GLN A 196 -19.10 11.36 -17.52
N ALA A 197 -19.15 10.35 -16.65
CA ALA A 197 -19.16 10.54 -15.20
C ALA A 197 -17.94 11.32 -14.69
N ARG A 198 -16.76 11.08 -15.28
CA ARG A 198 -15.54 11.81 -14.89
C ARG A 198 -15.66 13.31 -15.19
N SER A 199 -16.20 13.67 -16.35
CA SER A 199 -16.42 15.08 -16.72
C SER A 199 -17.36 15.78 -15.74
N ASP A 200 -18.43 15.11 -15.34
CA ASP A 200 -19.40 15.64 -14.37
C ASP A 200 -18.73 15.90 -13.00
N LEU A 201 -17.79 15.02 -12.60
CA LEU A 201 -17.10 15.13 -11.32
C LEU A 201 -15.97 16.17 -11.33
N LEU A 202 -15.36 16.44 -12.48
CA LEU A 202 -14.23 17.38 -12.61
C LEU A 202 -14.60 18.81 -12.23
N LYS A 203 -15.85 19.26 -12.50
CA LYS A 203 -16.30 20.63 -12.16
C LYS A 203 -15.34 21.71 -12.68
N ALA A 204 -14.88 21.56 -13.91
CA ALA A 204 -13.93 22.47 -14.58
C ALA A 204 -12.50 22.45 -14.01
N GLN A 205 -12.16 21.55 -13.11
CA GLN A 205 -10.77 21.36 -12.69
C GLN A 205 -9.98 20.60 -13.76
N LEU A 206 -8.69 20.94 -13.88
CA LEU A 206 -7.78 20.27 -14.82
C LEU A 206 -6.90 19.30 -14.03
N THR A 207 -6.98 18.02 -14.36
CA THR A 207 -6.12 16.97 -13.81
C THR A 207 -6.05 15.81 -14.79
N ASP A 208 -4.87 15.20 -14.87
CA ASP A 208 -4.67 13.97 -15.63
C ASP A 208 -5.02 12.71 -14.82
N ALA A 209 -5.33 12.85 -13.53
CA ALA A 209 -5.73 11.71 -12.69
C ALA A 209 -6.95 11.02 -13.28
N VAL A 210 -6.89 9.69 -13.39
CA VAL A 210 -8.03 8.88 -13.85
C VAL A 210 -9.20 9.06 -12.87
N PHE A 211 -8.96 8.83 -11.60
CA PHE A 211 -10.02 8.81 -10.57
C PHE A 211 -10.03 10.12 -9.79
N VAL A 212 -11.18 10.79 -9.83
CA VAL A 212 -11.36 12.10 -9.19
C VAL A 212 -12.40 12.02 -8.07
N THR A 213 -12.25 12.90 -7.08
CA THR A 213 -13.17 13.00 -5.95
C THR A 213 -14.44 13.75 -6.34
N ARG A 214 -15.45 13.76 -5.46
CA ARG A 214 -16.66 14.57 -5.59
C ARG A 214 -16.35 16.08 -5.78
N ARG A 215 -15.15 16.52 -5.37
CA ARG A 215 -14.71 17.92 -5.49
C ARG A 215 -13.88 18.19 -6.76
N GLY A 216 -13.70 17.19 -7.61
CA GLY A 216 -12.96 17.31 -8.88
C GLY A 216 -11.45 17.07 -8.77
N GLY A 217 -10.88 17.05 -7.57
CA GLY A 217 -9.44 16.77 -7.39
C GLY A 217 -9.13 15.28 -7.39
N PRO A 218 -7.84 14.89 -7.49
CA PRO A 218 -7.43 13.49 -7.51
C PRO A 218 -7.90 12.70 -6.28
N MET A 219 -8.19 11.42 -6.47
CA MET A 219 -8.60 10.50 -5.40
C MET A 219 -7.42 10.24 -4.45
N THR A 220 -7.72 10.13 -3.14
CA THR A 220 -6.70 9.82 -2.12
C THR A 220 -6.82 8.37 -1.65
N ARG A 221 -5.72 7.82 -1.13
CA ARG A 221 -5.70 6.47 -0.53
C ARG A 221 -6.73 6.34 0.60
N GLN A 222 -6.84 7.38 1.43
CA GLN A 222 -7.77 7.39 2.56
C GLN A 222 -9.24 7.37 2.07
N ALA A 223 -9.54 8.19 1.06
CA ALA A 223 -10.89 8.22 0.47
C ALA A 223 -11.26 6.86 -0.10
N PHE A 224 -10.35 6.20 -0.84
CA PHE A 224 -10.60 4.86 -1.39
C PHE A 224 -10.74 3.81 -0.28
N TRP A 225 -9.95 3.91 0.80
CA TRP A 225 -10.09 3.03 1.97
C TRP A 225 -11.50 3.11 2.58
N GLN A 226 -12.01 4.33 2.74
CA GLN A 226 -13.37 4.55 3.26
C GLN A 226 -14.42 4.01 2.30
N LEU A 227 -14.22 4.25 1.02
CA LEU A 227 -15.10 3.79 -0.05
C LEU A 227 -15.24 2.25 -0.04
N ILE A 228 -14.12 1.53 -0.07
CA ILE A 228 -14.16 0.05 -0.13
C ILE A 228 -14.78 -0.54 1.14
N LYS A 229 -14.54 0.06 2.31
CA LYS A 229 -15.16 -0.37 3.57
C LYS A 229 -16.69 -0.21 3.53
N ARG A 230 -17.16 0.92 3.03
CA ARG A 230 -18.59 1.20 2.90
C ARG A 230 -19.25 0.16 2.00
N TYR A 231 -18.69 -0.10 0.81
CA TYR A 231 -19.25 -1.07 -0.12
C TYR A 231 -19.14 -2.51 0.39
N ALA A 232 -18.06 -2.86 1.07
CA ALA A 232 -17.91 -4.18 1.70
C ALA A 232 -18.99 -4.42 2.76
N GLN A 233 -19.30 -3.40 3.56
CA GLN A 233 -20.37 -3.47 4.55
C GLN A 233 -21.74 -3.64 3.87
N GLN A 234 -22.01 -2.87 2.83
CA GLN A 234 -23.26 -2.95 2.06
C GLN A 234 -23.42 -4.32 1.38
N ALA A 235 -22.33 -4.90 0.92
CA ALA A 235 -22.32 -6.22 0.28
C ALA A 235 -22.39 -7.39 1.30
N GLY A 236 -22.43 -7.10 2.61
CA GLY A 236 -22.44 -8.12 3.66
C GLY A 236 -21.08 -8.77 3.88
N ILE A 237 -20.01 -8.14 3.41
CA ILE A 237 -18.63 -8.60 3.61
C ILE A 237 -18.12 -7.92 4.91
N GLY A 238 -17.37 -8.65 5.71
CA GLY A 238 -16.95 -8.16 7.03
C GLY A 238 -16.23 -6.81 7.02
N ALA A 239 -16.36 -6.05 8.10
CA ALA A 239 -15.82 -4.70 8.28
C ALA A 239 -14.29 -4.60 8.14
N GLU A 240 -13.58 -5.72 8.21
CA GLU A 240 -12.12 -5.80 8.07
C GLU A 240 -11.66 -5.78 6.62
N PHE A 241 -12.59 -5.85 5.65
CA PHE A 241 -12.23 -5.85 4.23
C PHE A 241 -11.55 -4.54 3.84
N SER A 242 -10.55 -4.63 2.98
CA SER A 242 -9.64 -3.52 2.69
C SER A 242 -9.13 -3.61 1.24
N PRO A 243 -8.49 -2.56 0.72
CA PRO A 243 -7.82 -2.66 -0.58
C PRO A 243 -6.82 -3.82 -0.66
N HIS A 244 -6.11 -4.10 0.43
CA HIS A 244 -5.21 -5.26 0.47
C HIS A 244 -5.96 -6.58 0.33
N SER A 245 -7.17 -6.67 0.91
CA SER A 245 -8.02 -7.86 0.78
C SER A 245 -8.43 -8.11 -0.67
N LEU A 246 -8.80 -7.04 -1.39
CA LEU A 246 -9.20 -7.13 -2.80
C LEU A 246 -8.01 -7.52 -3.69
N ARG A 247 -6.82 -6.93 -3.45
CA ARG A 247 -5.59 -7.31 -4.17
C ARG A 247 -5.19 -8.77 -3.84
N HIS A 248 -5.40 -9.21 -2.59
CA HIS A 248 -5.15 -10.61 -2.20
C HIS A 248 -6.12 -11.56 -2.92
N ALA A 249 -7.40 -11.15 -3.05
CA ALA A 249 -8.40 -11.92 -3.80
C ALA A 249 -7.98 -12.09 -5.26
N PHE A 250 -7.51 -11.03 -5.93
CA PHE A 250 -6.94 -11.11 -7.29
C PHE A 250 -5.91 -12.23 -7.38
N ALA A 251 -4.90 -12.20 -6.48
CA ALA A 251 -3.81 -13.18 -6.50
C ALA A 251 -4.33 -14.61 -6.26
N THR A 252 -5.20 -14.77 -5.25
CA THR A 252 -5.73 -16.08 -4.85
C THR A 252 -6.61 -16.67 -5.95
N HIS A 253 -7.46 -15.86 -6.56
CA HIS A 253 -8.37 -16.35 -7.61
C HIS A 253 -7.61 -16.74 -8.88
N LEU A 254 -6.58 -15.97 -9.28
CA LEU A 254 -5.69 -16.38 -10.37
C LEU A 254 -5.05 -17.76 -10.09
N LEU A 255 -4.51 -17.94 -8.88
CA LEU A 255 -3.89 -19.23 -8.49
C LEU A 255 -4.90 -20.36 -8.48
N ASN A 256 -6.13 -20.11 -7.99
CA ASN A 256 -7.21 -21.10 -7.97
C ASN A 256 -7.62 -21.54 -9.38
N HIS A 257 -7.50 -20.65 -10.35
CA HIS A 257 -7.78 -20.92 -11.76
C HIS A 257 -6.56 -21.44 -12.52
N GLY A 258 -5.49 -21.80 -11.82
CA GLY A 258 -4.34 -22.50 -12.41
C GLY A 258 -3.19 -21.61 -12.89
N ALA A 259 -3.22 -20.30 -12.61
CA ALA A 259 -2.08 -19.46 -12.93
C ALA A 259 -0.88 -19.89 -12.07
N ASP A 260 0.32 -19.89 -12.65
CA ASP A 260 1.51 -20.21 -11.89
C ASP A 260 1.92 -19.04 -10.99
N LEU A 261 2.53 -19.36 -9.84
CA LEU A 261 2.89 -18.38 -8.80
C LEU A 261 3.83 -17.29 -9.35
N ARG A 262 4.75 -17.62 -10.24
CA ARG A 262 5.72 -16.68 -10.80
C ARG A 262 5.01 -15.64 -11.66
N SER A 263 4.05 -16.04 -12.48
CA SER A 263 3.23 -15.14 -13.29
C SER A 263 2.41 -14.18 -12.41
N VAL A 264 1.80 -14.71 -11.34
CA VAL A 264 1.05 -13.86 -10.39
C VAL A 264 1.99 -12.85 -9.71
N GLN A 265 3.18 -13.27 -9.31
CA GLN A 265 4.20 -12.38 -8.72
C GLN A 265 4.63 -11.27 -9.70
N MET A 266 4.77 -11.61 -10.98
CA MET A 266 5.08 -10.62 -12.03
C MET A 266 3.98 -9.55 -12.14
N LEU A 267 2.71 -9.97 -12.21
CA LEU A 267 1.56 -9.06 -12.28
C LEU A 267 1.52 -8.13 -11.06
N LEU A 268 1.84 -8.67 -9.88
CA LEU A 268 1.85 -7.91 -8.63
C LEU A 268 3.08 -7.00 -8.46
N GLY A 269 4.11 -7.17 -9.28
CA GLY A 269 5.34 -6.39 -9.20
C GLY A 269 6.20 -6.77 -7.99
N HIS A 270 6.33 -8.08 -7.71
CA HIS A 270 7.13 -8.61 -6.59
C HIS A 270 8.49 -9.17 -7.03
N THR A 271 8.79 -9.22 -8.33
CA THR A 271 10.02 -9.83 -8.85
C THR A 271 11.00 -8.79 -9.39
N ASP A 272 12.29 -9.10 -9.27
CA ASP A 272 13.41 -8.30 -9.77
C ASP A 272 13.70 -8.52 -11.26
N LEU A 273 12.68 -8.92 -12.04
CA LEU A 273 12.85 -9.09 -13.48
C LEU A 273 13.10 -7.74 -14.15
N SER A 274 14.13 -7.68 -14.96
CA SER A 274 14.50 -6.44 -15.65
C SER A 274 13.35 -5.92 -16.50
N THR A 275 13.09 -4.65 -16.40
CA THR A 275 11.98 -3.94 -17.04
C THR A 275 11.96 -4.14 -18.57
N THR A 276 13.10 -4.42 -19.14
CA THR A 276 13.28 -4.53 -20.59
C THR A 276 12.52 -5.73 -21.20
N GLN A 277 12.34 -6.81 -20.42
CA GLN A 277 11.67 -8.03 -20.92
C GLN A 277 10.15 -7.89 -20.98
N ILE A 278 9.58 -6.92 -20.28
CA ILE A 278 8.11 -6.77 -20.18
C ILE A 278 7.54 -6.00 -21.38
N TYR A 279 8.37 -5.27 -22.10
CA TYR A 279 7.93 -4.39 -23.19
C TYR A 279 7.83 -5.06 -24.56
N THR A 280 8.22 -6.32 -24.70
CA THR A 280 8.10 -7.00 -26.00
C THR A 280 6.62 -7.31 -26.29
N HIS A 281 6.23 -7.26 -27.53
CA HIS A 281 4.87 -7.61 -27.99
C HIS A 281 4.48 -9.02 -27.53
N VAL A 282 5.42 -9.94 -27.54
CA VAL A 282 5.21 -11.34 -27.12
C VAL A 282 4.91 -11.40 -25.62
N ALA A 283 5.62 -10.62 -24.79
CA ALA A 283 5.40 -10.60 -23.35
C ALA A 283 4.02 -10.01 -22.99
N ARG A 284 3.59 -8.97 -23.71
CA ARG A 284 2.25 -8.36 -23.53
C ARG A 284 1.15 -9.36 -23.87
N ALA A 285 1.25 -10.01 -25.04
CA ALA A 285 0.28 -11.02 -25.48
C ALA A 285 0.20 -12.17 -24.48
N ARG A 286 1.33 -12.61 -23.94
CA ARG A 286 1.38 -13.68 -22.93
C ARG A 286 0.69 -13.25 -21.63
N LEU A 287 0.88 -12.01 -21.15
CA LEU A 287 0.22 -11.50 -19.95
C LEU A 287 -1.30 -11.40 -20.15
N GLN A 288 -1.74 -10.93 -21.32
CA GLN A 288 -3.16 -10.85 -21.65
C GLN A 288 -3.80 -12.25 -21.73
N SER A 289 -3.12 -13.20 -22.37
CA SER A 289 -3.58 -14.58 -22.47
C SER A 289 -3.67 -15.22 -21.07
N LEU A 290 -2.66 -15.01 -20.23
CA LEU A 290 -2.66 -15.52 -18.86
C LEU A 290 -3.81 -14.92 -18.05
N HIS A 291 -4.03 -13.63 -18.16
CA HIS A 291 -5.13 -12.95 -17.48
C HIS A 291 -6.48 -13.45 -17.99
N GLY A 292 -6.67 -13.50 -19.31
CA GLY A 292 -7.91 -13.97 -19.91
C GLY A 292 -8.24 -15.43 -19.62
N THR A 293 -7.20 -16.28 -19.43
CA THR A 293 -7.38 -17.70 -19.13
C THR A 293 -7.69 -17.94 -17.64
N HIS A 294 -7.07 -17.18 -16.76
CA HIS A 294 -7.06 -17.52 -15.33
C HIS A 294 -7.77 -16.50 -14.43
N HIS A 295 -8.07 -15.31 -14.91
CA HIS A 295 -8.79 -14.32 -14.09
C HIS A 295 -10.29 -14.50 -14.27
N PRO A 296 -11.10 -14.47 -13.20
CA PRO A 296 -12.56 -14.64 -13.31
C PRO A 296 -13.25 -13.58 -14.16
N ARG A 297 -12.58 -12.45 -14.41
CA ARG A 297 -13.06 -11.36 -15.28
C ARG A 297 -12.06 -11.05 -16.41
N GLY A 298 -11.35 -12.09 -16.85
CA GLY A 298 -10.39 -11.99 -17.96
C GLY A 298 -11.03 -11.89 -19.33
#